data_bc57c41b4b2f420574c8d9ccf12a59a6
#
_entry.id   bc57c41b4b2f420574c8d9ccf12a59a6
#
_cell.length_a   1.000
_cell.length_b   1.000
_cell.length_c   1.000
_cell.angle_alpha   90.00
_cell.angle_beta   90.00
_cell.angle_gamma   90.00
#
_symmetry.space_group_name_H-M   'P 1'
#
loop_
_entity.id
_entity.type
_entity.pdbx_description
1 polymer ?
#
loop_
_entity_poly.entity_id
_entity_poly.type
_entity_poly.pdbx_seq_one_letter_code
_entity_poly.pdbx_strand_id
1 'polypeptide(L)'
;EQLVPIYNRTMLEKASAKFGMDNPSNKSIPEMQRLLLEKKGSEDLFVFYDRLLQMIDNNSKAGDIQTSEKKYWLYAPGEGASKWNLCQQDNIICIGWDDMEDLEQYDTLDSVREHLRDVYEKPDASFMNDGLAIWEFVHAVQPGDVIFVKSGISKIIGRGIVKSEYIYDESYEDFRN
;
A
#
# COMPACT_ATOMS: atom_id res chain seq x y z
N GLU A 1 -21.11 -10.85 -0.26
CA GLU A 1 -20.18 -11.98 -0.16
C GLU A 1 -18.76 -11.40 -0.12
N GLN A 2 -18.06 -11.54 1.04
CA GLN A 2 -16.66 -11.11 1.16
C GLN A 2 -15.79 -12.12 0.42
N LEU A 3 -15.08 -11.67 -0.61
CA LEU A 3 -14.07 -12.46 -1.29
C LEU A 3 -12.69 -12.19 -0.69
N VAL A 4 -11.91 -13.24 -0.49
CA VAL A 4 -10.50 -13.08 -0.15
C VAL A 4 -9.81 -12.46 -1.38
N PRO A 5 -9.07 -11.34 -1.24
CA PRO A 5 -8.51 -10.62 -2.38
C PRO A 5 -7.26 -11.31 -2.93
N ILE A 6 -7.40 -12.53 -3.43
CA ILE A 6 -6.36 -13.27 -4.15
C ILE A 6 -6.79 -13.36 -5.61
N TYR A 7 -6.07 -12.69 -6.49
CA TYR A 7 -6.48 -12.43 -7.85
C TYR A 7 -5.99 -13.45 -8.88
N ASN A 8 -5.12 -14.39 -8.52
CA ASN A 8 -4.72 -15.43 -9.45
C ASN A 8 -4.85 -16.84 -8.86
N ARG A 9 -5.14 -17.79 -9.73
CA ARG A 9 -5.40 -19.20 -9.39
C ARG A 9 -4.22 -19.84 -8.65
N THR A 10 -2.99 -19.59 -9.12
CA THR A 10 -1.79 -20.18 -8.52
C THR A 10 -1.59 -19.77 -7.05
N MET A 11 -1.88 -18.50 -6.73
CA MET A 11 -1.82 -18.04 -5.34
C MET A 11 -2.92 -18.68 -4.48
N LEU A 12 -4.14 -18.79 -5.02
CA LEU A 12 -5.24 -19.49 -4.33
C LEU A 12 -4.90 -20.95 -4.04
N GLU A 13 -4.31 -21.67 -4.98
CA GLU A 13 -3.87 -23.04 -4.84
C GLU A 13 -2.81 -23.19 -3.74
N LYS A 14 -1.77 -22.33 -3.76
CA LYS A 14 -0.73 -22.29 -2.73
C LYS A 14 -1.31 -22.01 -1.34
N ALA A 15 -2.19 -21.02 -1.24
CA ALA A 15 -2.85 -20.65 0.00
C ALA A 15 -3.70 -21.79 0.55
N SER A 16 -4.54 -22.38 -0.29
CA SER A 16 -5.43 -23.47 0.10
C SER A 16 -4.67 -24.72 0.53
N ALA A 17 -3.56 -25.05 -0.13
CA ALA A 17 -2.66 -26.14 0.27
C ALA A 17 -2.07 -25.91 1.67
N LYS A 18 -1.66 -24.68 2.00
CA LYS A 18 -1.14 -24.31 3.34
C LYS A 18 -2.17 -24.53 4.46
N PHE A 19 -3.45 -24.41 4.13
CA PHE A 19 -4.55 -24.66 5.07
C PHE A 19 -5.13 -26.09 4.99
N GLY A 20 -4.43 -27.00 4.33
CA GLY A 20 -4.75 -28.43 4.32
C GLY A 20 -5.79 -28.84 3.28
N MET A 21 -5.96 -28.08 2.20
CA MET A 21 -6.77 -28.52 1.07
C MET A 21 -5.99 -29.51 0.21
N ASP A 22 -6.50 -30.71 0.07
CA ASP A 22 -5.91 -31.73 -0.80
C ASP A 22 -6.15 -31.39 -2.27
N ASN A 23 -5.08 -31.47 -3.08
CA ASN A 23 -5.11 -31.25 -4.52
C ASN A 23 -5.84 -29.93 -4.94
N PRO A 24 -5.39 -28.75 -4.47
CA PRO A 24 -6.09 -27.49 -4.76
C PRO A 24 -6.22 -27.19 -6.27
N SER A 25 -5.30 -27.68 -7.10
CA SER A 25 -5.36 -27.52 -8.56
C SER A 25 -6.59 -28.17 -9.21
N ASN A 26 -7.20 -29.16 -8.55
CA ASN A 26 -8.42 -29.82 -8.99
C ASN A 26 -9.69 -29.16 -8.41
N LYS A 27 -9.55 -28.12 -7.59
CA LYS A 27 -10.66 -27.42 -6.95
C LYS A 27 -11.08 -26.18 -7.72
N SER A 28 -12.33 -25.80 -7.57
CA SER A 28 -12.83 -24.54 -8.13
C SER A 28 -12.37 -23.34 -7.31
N ILE A 29 -12.32 -22.16 -7.94
CA ILE A 29 -12.01 -20.90 -7.23
C ILE A 29 -12.96 -20.67 -6.05
N PRO A 30 -14.28 -20.83 -6.17
CA PRO A 30 -15.20 -20.67 -5.04
C PRO A 30 -14.94 -21.63 -3.86
N GLU A 31 -14.53 -22.89 -4.12
CA GLU A 31 -14.17 -23.81 -3.05
C GLU A 31 -12.94 -23.35 -2.27
N MET A 32 -11.91 -22.91 -2.98
CA MET A 32 -10.70 -22.36 -2.37
C MET A 32 -10.99 -21.08 -1.58
N GLN A 33 -11.78 -20.17 -2.14
CA GLN A 33 -12.20 -18.94 -1.47
C GLN A 33 -12.99 -19.23 -0.18
N ARG A 34 -13.90 -20.20 -0.19
CA ARG A 34 -14.69 -20.58 0.97
C ARG A 34 -13.81 -21.11 2.10
N LEU A 35 -12.83 -21.99 1.78
CA LEU A 35 -11.87 -22.49 2.76
C LEU A 35 -11.10 -21.32 3.42
N LEU A 36 -10.60 -20.38 2.62
CA LEU A 36 -9.83 -19.26 3.14
C LEU A 36 -10.68 -18.33 4.03
N LEU A 37 -11.94 -18.10 3.67
CA LEU A 37 -12.88 -17.33 4.51
C LEU A 37 -13.19 -18.05 5.83
N GLU A 38 -13.34 -19.39 5.80
CA GLU A 38 -13.52 -20.20 7.01
C GLU A 38 -12.28 -20.10 7.92
N LYS A 39 -11.08 -20.20 7.35
CA LYS A 39 -9.82 -20.08 8.11
C LYS A 39 -9.53 -18.67 8.63
N LYS A 40 -10.05 -17.64 7.97
CA LYS A 40 -10.02 -16.27 8.46
C LYS A 40 -10.83 -16.13 9.76
N GLY A 41 -12.00 -16.76 9.85
CA GLY A 41 -12.88 -16.62 11.01
C GLY A 41 -13.23 -15.14 11.29
N SER A 42 -13.03 -14.69 12.52
CA SER A 42 -13.29 -13.32 12.97
C SER A 42 -12.10 -12.37 12.77
N GLU A 43 -10.95 -12.85 12.29
CA GLU A 43 -9.78 -12.02 12.03
C GLU A 43 -10.11 -10.94 10.98
N ASP A 44 -9.48 -9.76 11.08
CA ASP A 44 -9.60 -8.73 10.04
C ASP A 44 -9.12 -9.27 8.70
N LEU A 45 -9.83 -8.89 7.62
CA LEU A 45 -9.56 -9.42 6.28
C LEU A 45 -8.14 -9.10 5.79
N PHE A 46 -7.65 -7.91 6.10
CA PHE A 46 -6.34 -7.47 5.64
C PHE A 46 -5.21 -8.12 6.44
N VAL A 47 -5.39 -8.28 7.74
CA VAL A 47 -4.45 -8.99 8.62
C VAL A 47 -4.34 -10.45 8.20
N PHE A 48 -5.49 -11.10 7.96
CA PHE A 48 -5.51 -12.48 7.45
C PHE A 48 -4.80 -12.61 6.11
N TYR A 49 -5.06 -11.68 5.18
CA TYR A 49 -4.45 -11.70 3.85
C TYR A 49 -2.93 -11.51 3.90
N ASP A 50 -2.44 -10.61 4.73
CA ASP A 50 -1.01 -10.40 4.89
C ASP A 50 -0.32 -11.63 5.48
N ARG A 51 -0.89 -12.23 6.53
CA ARG A 51 -0.42 -13.49 7.08
C ARG A 51 -0.40 -14.61 6.04
N LEU A 52 -1.43 -14.67 5.20
CA LEU A 52 -1.53 -15.65 4.13
C LEU A 52 -0.40 -15.50 3.10
N LEU A 53 -0.10 -14.27 2.69
CA LEU A 53 1.00 -14.00 1.76
C LEU A 53 2.36 -14.38 2.36
N GLN A 54 2.60 -14.08 3.62
CA GLN A 54 3.83 -14.51 4.30
C GLN A 54 3.97 -16.03 4.32
N MET A 55 2.87 -16.77 4.54
CA MET A 55 2.88 -18.25 4.50
C MET A 55 3.17 -18.81 3.11
N ILE A 56 2.76 -18.11 2.04
CA ILE A 56 2.99 -18.52 0.65
C ILE A 56 4.43 -18.23 0.21
N ASP A 57 4.99 -17.12 0.69
CA ASP A 57 6.29 -16.58 0.26
C ASP A 57 7.49 -17.18 1.02
N ASN A 58 7.25 -18.07 1.98
CA ASN A 58 8.27 -18.70 2.82
C ASN A 58 9.23 -19.65 2.05
N ASN A 59 9.80 -19.15 0.94
CA ASN A 59 11.05 -19.63 0.36
C ASN A 59 12.22 -18.64 0.59
N SER A 60 12.01 -17.58 1.34
CA SER A 60 13.02 -16.60 1.73
C SER A 60 13.49 -16.94 3.15
N LYS A 61 14.78 -17.26 3.27
CA LYS A 61 15.48 -17.63 4.49
C LYS A 61 15.12 -16.70 5.66
N ALA A 62 14.84 -17.31 6.81
CA ALA A 62 14.82 -16.61 8.08
C ALA A 62 16.20 -15.95 8.31
N GLY A 63 16.27 -14.67 8.12
CA GLY A 63 17.39 -13.80 8.45
C GLY A 63 16.81 -12.56 9.08
N ASP A 64 17.16 -12.35 10.34
CA ASP A 64 17.01 -11.19 11.19
C ASP A 64 15.90 -10.18 10.80
N ILE A 65 14.67 -10.49 11.19
CA ILE A 65 13.60 -9.51 11.20
C ILE A 65 13.74 -8.74 12.52
N GLN A 66 14.35 -7.56 12.46
CA GLN A 66 14.00 -6.51 13.40
C GLN A 66 12.48 -6.33 13.24
N THR A 67 11.73 -6.58 14.29
CA THR A 67 10.28 -6.34 14.36
C THR A 67 10.03 -4.83 14.49
N SER A 68 10.21 -4.08 13.42
CA SER A 68 9.50 -2.83 13.27
C SER A 68 8.03 -3.22 13.09
N GLU A 69 7.13 -2.67 13.90
CA GLU A 69 5.70 -2.89 13.73
C GLU A 69 5.30 -2.50 12.32
N LYS A 70 4.93 -3.49 11.52
CA LYS A 70 4.49 -3.32 10.15
C LYS A 70 3.25 -2.44 10.12
N LYS A 71 3.31 -1.34 9.38
CA LYS A 71 2.18 -0.43 9.21
C LYS A 71 1.38 -0.75 7.95
N TYR A 72 0.12 -0.34 7.99
CA TYR A 72 -0.81 -0.49 6.88
C TYR A 72 -1.33 0.89 6.48
N TRP A 73 -1.15 1.23 5.20
CA TRP A 73 -1.48 2.54 4.67
C TRP A 73 -2.61 2.46 3.66
N LEU A 74 -3.48 3.45 3.67
CA LEU A 74 -4.51 3.63 2.65
C LEU A 74 -4.09 4.75 1.70
N TYR A 75 -3.85 4.40 0.45
CA TYR A 75 -3.28 5.28 -0.55
C TYR A 75 -4.26 5.55 -1.70
N ALA A 76 -4.33 6.79 -2.16
CA ALA A 76 -5.11 7.20 -3.33
C ALA A 76 -4.17 7.80 -4.39
N PRO A 77 -3.94 7.13 -5.53
CA PRO A 77 -3.07 7.62 -6.59
C PRO A 77 -3.75 8.71 -7.43
N GLY A 78 -3.69 9.93 -6.93
CA GLY A 78 -4.38 11.08 -7.52
C GLY A 78 -5.91 11.04 -7.36
N GLU A 79 -6.58 12.07 -7.85
CA GLU A 79 -8.04 12.14 -7.82
C GLU A 79 -8.66 11.01 -8.65
N GLY A 80 -9.64 10.32 -8.07
CA GLY A 80 -10.30 9.18 -8.72
C GLY A 80 -9.38 8.01 -9.08
N ALA A 81 -8.18 7.94 -8.50
CA ALA A 81 -7.11 6.99 -8.84
C ALA A 81 -6.53 7.19 -10.26
N SER A 82 -6.46 8.44 -10.74
CA SER A 82 -6.01 8.80 -12.10
C SER A 82 -4.58 8.35 -12.40
N LYS A 83 -3.71 8.23 -11.39
CA LYS A 83 -2.32 7.80 -11.54
C LYS A 83 -2.10 6.30 -11.32
N TRP A 84 -3.17 5.52 -11.11
CA TRP A 84 -3.05 4.09 -10.81
C TRP A 84 -2.31 3.29 -11.91
N ASN A 85 -2.54 3.60 -13.18
CA ASN A 85 -1.85 2.93 -14.28
C ASN A 85 -0.33 3.17 -14.24
N LEU A 86 0.10 4.42 -13.98
CA LEU A 86 1.50 4.77 -13.79
C LEU A 86 2.10 3.97 -12.62
N CYS A 87 1.46 4.03 -11.46
CA CYS A 87 1.92 3.30 -10.26
C CYS A 87 2.10 1.81 -10.51
N GLN A 88 1.20 1.18 -11.29
CA GLN A 88 1.31 -0.23 -11.64
C GLN A 88 2.43 -0.54 -12.64
N GLN A 89 2.61 0.31 -13.65
CA GLN A 89 3.63 0.12 -14.69
C GLN A 89 5.03 0.21 -14.08
N ASP A 90 5.26 1.21 -13.24
CA ASP A 90 6.59 1.51 -12.70
C ASP A 90 6.82 0.86 -11.33
N ASN A 91 5.81 0.17 -10.77
CA ASN A 91 5.84 -0.45 -9.45
C ASN A 91 6.16 0.53 -8.32
N ILE A 92 5.55 1.72 -8.37
CA ILE A 92 5.74 2.79 -7.40
C ILE A 92 4.44 3.17 -6.70
N ILE A 93 4.56 3.91 -5.60
CA ILE A 93 3.55 4.82 -5.10
C ILE A 93 4.11 6.24 -5.22
N CYS A 94 3.27 7.19 -5.56
CA CYS A 94 3.70 8.58 -5.78
C CYS A 94 2.63 9.54 -5.28
N ILE A 95 3.04 10.71 -4.83
CA ILE A 95 2.14 11.79 -4.45
C ILE A 95 2.42 13.05 -5.30
N GLY A 96 1.43 13.91 -5.40
CA GLY A 96 1.57 15.20 -6.03
C GLY A 96 2.34 16.20 -5.16
N TRP A 97 1.99 17.47 -5.29
CA TRP A 97 2.70 18.61 -4.69
C TRP A 97 4.06 18.86 -5.32
N ASP A 98 4.17 18.67 -6.63
CA ASP A 98 5.41 18.89 -7.40
C ASP A 98 5.93 20.33 -7.30
N ASP A 99 5.06 21.31 -7.00
CA ASP A 99 5.42 22.71 -6.74
C ASP A 99 6.25 22.89 -5.44
N MET A 100 6.29 21.88 -4.60
CA MET A 100 7.11 21.83 -3.39
C MET A 100 8.48 21.19 -3.61
N GLU A 101 8.78 20.76 -4.83
CA GLU A 101 10.02 20.07 -5.21
C GLU A 101 10.26 18.80 -4.38
N ASP A 102 11.51 18.53 -3.99
CA ASP A 102 11.87 17.38 -3.17
C ASP A 102 11.34 17.54 -1.74
N LEU A 103 10.43 16.65 -1.35
CA LEU A 103 9.75 16.73 -0.05
C LEU A 103 10.63 16.30 1.13
N GLU A 104 11.78 15.64 0.89
CA GLU A 104 12.73 15.27 1.94
C GLU A 104 13.43 16.49 2.57
N GLN A 105 13.41 17.66 1.89
CA GLN A 105 13.98 18.89 2.40
C GLN A 105 13.26 19.44 3.66
N TYR A 106 12.09 18.93 4.01
CA TYR A 106 11.28 19.42 5.12
C TYR A 106 11.42 18.52 6.35
N ASP A 107 12.18 18.96 7.35
CA ASP A 107 12.48 18.20 8.56
C ASP A 107 11.28 18.06 9.54
N THR A 108 10.28 18.92 9.43
CA THR A 108 9.14 18.95 10.35
C THR A 108 7.80 19.11 9.64
N LEU A 109 6.75 18.60 10.27
CA LEU A 109 5.37 18.80 9.79
C LEU A 109 5.00 20.30 9.68
N ASP A 110 5.53 21.14 10.57
CA ASP A 110 5.23 22.56 10.55
C ASP A 110 5.94 23.26 9.37
N SER A 111 7.17 22.87 9.03
CA SER A 111 7.87 23.39 7.84
C SER A 111 7.16 23.01 6.54
N VAL A 112 6.61 21.80 6.43
CA VAL A 112 5.75 21.39 5.30
C VAL A 112 4.54 22.31 5.18
N ARG A 113 3.83 22.56 6.30
CA ARG A 113 2.62 23.41 6.31
C ARG A 113 2.92 24.87 5.99
N GLU A 114 4.02 25.38 6.48
CA GLU A 114 4.47 26.76 6.21
C GLU A 114 4.72 26.92 4.71
N HIS A 115 5.48 26.01 4.12
CA HIS A 115 5.78 26.06 2.70
C HIS A 115 4.54 25.87 1.82
N LEU A 116 3.61 25.01 2.21
CA LEU A 116 2.30 24.88 1.53
C LEU A 116 1.53 26.20 1.50
N ARG A 117 1.57 27.01 2.58
CA ARG A 117 0.94 28.34 2.61
C ARG A 117 1.56 29.29 1.62
N ASP A 118 2.90 29.25 1.51
CA ASP A 118 3.66 30.11 0.62
C ASP A 118 3.42 29.73 -0.85
N VAL A 119 3.60 28.47 -1.19
CA VAL A 119 3.45 27.96 -2.57
C VAL A 119 2.03 28.18 -3.11
N TYR A 120 1.00 27.92 -2.27
CA TYR A 120 -0.39 28.07 -2.70
C TYR A 120 -1.00 29.44 -2.39
N GLU A 121 -0.20 30.40 -1.91
CA GLU A 121 -0.62 31.77 -1.56
C GLU A 121 -1.84 31.79 -0.62
N LYS A 122 -1.86 30.92 0.38
CA LYS A 122 -2.97 30.74 1.34
C LYS A 122 -2.47 30.85 2.79
N PRO A 123 -2.11 32.04 3.26
CA PRO A 123 -1.48 32.23 4.57
C PRO A 123 -2.35 31.76 5.75
N ASP A 124 -3.68 31.84 5.61
CA ASP A 124 -4.63 31.45 6.66
C ASP A 124 -5.05 29.97 6.60
N ALA A 125 -4.61 29.20 5.59
CA ALA A 125 -4.96 27.79 5.45
C ALA A 125 -4.21 26.93 6.48
N SER A 126 -4.92 25.99 7.08
CA SER A 126 -4.32 25.09 8.07
C SER A 126 -3.41 24.04 7.45
N PHE A 127 -3.72 23.58 6.24
CA PHE A 127 -3.06 22.46 5.55
C PHE A 127 -2.81 21.24 6.45
N MET A 128 -3.74 20.97 7.38
CA MET A 128 -3.57 19.89 8.36
C MET A 128 -3.44 18.52 7.68
N ASN A 129 -4.36 18.21 6.77
CA ASN A 129 -4.39 16.91 6.11
C ASN A 129 -3.31 16.79 5.02
N ASP A 130 -3.13 17.82 4.21
CA ASP A 130 -2.13 17.83 3.15
C ASP A 130 -0.72 17.75 3.74
N GLY A 131 -0.41 18.59 4.72
CA GLY A 131 0.88 18.57 5.41
C GLY A 131 1.16 17.24 6.10
N LEU A 132 0.15 16.64 6.75
CA LEU A 132 0.30 15.34 7.36
C LEU A 132 0.55 14.23 6.32
N ALA A 133 -0.20 14.24 5.21
CA ALA A 133 -0.04 13.26 4.15
C ALA A 133 1.35 13.31 3.51
N ILE A 134 1.86 14.52 3.23
CA ILE A 134 3.21 14.72 2.72
C ILE A 134 4.24 14.20 3.72
N TRP A 135 4.15 14.65 4.95
CA TRP A 135 5.13 14.29 5.99
C TRP A 135 5.15 12.79 6.27
N GLU A 136 3.97 12.15 6.38
CA GLU A 136 3.86 10.70 6.57
C GLU A 136 4.43 9.92 5.38
N PHE A 137 4.19 10.38 4.16
CA PHE A 137 4.68 9.72 2.95
C PHE A 137 6.21 9.65 2.94
N VAL A 138 6.89 10.74 3.31
CA VAL A 138 8.36 10.82 3.32
C VAL A 138 8.96 10.14 4.55
N HIS A 139 8.42 10.42 5.75
CA HIS A 139 9.10 10.07 7.00
C HIS A 139 8.52 8.88 7.75
N ALA A 140 7.26 8.49 7.46
CA ALA A 140 6.58 7.46 8.24
C ALA A 140 6.34 6.17 7.47
N VAL A 141 6.24 6.21 6.14
CA VAL A 141 6.17 5.04 5.28
C VAL A 141 7.56 4.41 5.16
N GLN A 142 7.66 3.10 5.44
CA GLN A 142 8.94 2.42 5.51
C GLN A 142 8.94 1.12 4.70
N PRO A 143 10.14 0.64 4.27
CA PRO A 143 10.27 -0.68 3.65
C PRO A 143 9.68 -1.78 4.53
N GLY A 144 8.80 -2.60 3.93
CA GLY A 144 8.05 -3.65 4.62
C GLY A 144 6.60 -3.28 4.92
N ASP A 145 6.25 -2.01 4.91
CA ASP A 145 4.87 -1.55 5.09
C ASP A 145 3.95 -2.01 3.94
N VAL A 146 2.66 -2.11 4.24
CA VAL A 146 1.63 -2.55 3.30
C VAL A 146 0.80 -1.37 2.84
N ILE A 147 0.70 -1.19 1.53
CA ILE A 147 -0.12 -0.16 0.92
C ILE A 147 -1.39 -0.79 0.36
N PHE A 148 -2.55 -0.27 0.73
CA PHE A 148 -3.81 -0.54 0.08
C PHE A 148 -4.21 0.63 -0.79
N VAL A 149 -4.38 0.38 -2.07
CA VAL A 149 -4.71 1.41 -3.05
C VAL A 149 -6.22 1.52 -3.20
N LYS A 150 -6.76 2.71 -2.98
CA LYS A 150 -8.19 2.98 -3.08
C LYS A 150 -8.56 3.79 -4.33
N SER A 151 -9.76 3.57 -4.84
CA SER A 151 -10.44 4.47 -5.77
C SER A 151 -11.75 4.95 -5.13
N GLY A 152 -11.88 6.25 -4.95
CA GLY A 152 -12.98 6.83 -4.19
C GLY A 152 -12.97 6.42 -2.72
N ILE A 153 -14.15 6.34 -2.10
CA ILE A 153 -14.30 6.13 -0.64
C ILE A 153 -14.49 4.66 -0.23
N SER A 154 -14.82 3.77 -1.18
CA SER A 154 -15.29 2.41 -0.83
C SER A 154 -14.63 1.28 -1.64
N LYS A 155 -13.73 1.57 -2.58
CA LYS A 155 -13.18 0.55 -3.45
C LYS A 155 -11.67 0.43 -3.27
N ILE A 156 -11.19 -0.77 -2.92
CA ILE A 156 -9.77 -1.13 -2.98
C ILE A 156 -9.49 -1.72 -4.35
N ILE A 157 -8.50 -1.16 -5.05
CA ILE A 157 -8.13 -1.52 -6.42
C ILE A 157 -6.74 -2.16 -6.53
N GLY A 158 -5.94 -2.08 -5.47
CA GLY A 158 -4.61 -2.67 -5.45
C GLY A 158 -4.03 -2.80 -4.06
N ARG A 159 -2.91 -3.53 -4.00
CA ARG A 159 -2.10 -3.72 -2.81
C ARG A 159 -0.63 -3.79 -3.21
N GLY A 160 0.23 -3.21 -2.39
CA GLY A 160 1.67 -3.28 -2.55
C GLY A 160 2.38 -3.46 -1.21
N ILE A 161 3.68 -3.74 -1.29
CA ILE A 161 4.60 -3.73 -0.15
C ILE A 161 5.71 -2.73 -0.50
N VAL A 162 5.93 -1.78 0.37
CA VAL A 162 7.01 -0.79 0.24
C VAL A 162 8.36 -1.50 0.20
N LYS A 163 9.21 -1.15 -0.76
CA LYS A 163 10.52 -1.79 -0.99
C LYS A 163 11.69 -0.86 -0.75
N SER A 164 11.49 0.44 -0.90
CA SER A 164 12.50 1.48 -0.69
C SER A 164 11.97 2.53 0.26
N GLU A 165 12.86 3.33 0.77
CA GLU A 165 12.54 4.63 1.35
C GLU A 165 12.06 5.58 0.25
N TYR A 166 11.67 6.81 0.64
CA TYR A 166 11.25 7.85 -0.28
C TYR A 166 12.35 8.17 -1.30
N ILE A 167 11.96 8.49 -2.52
CA ILE A 167 12.85 8.88 -3.62
C ILE A 167 12.17 10.02 -4.39
N TYR A 168 12.88 11.14 -4.56
CA TYR A 168 12.51 12.19 -5.49
C TYR A 168 13.08 11.88 -6.88
N ASP A 169 12.25 11.83 -7.90
CA ASP A 169 12.66 11.46 -9.26
C ASP A 169 12.25 12.52 -10.28
N GLU A 170 13.20 13.36 -10.68
CA GLU A 170 13.03 14.43 -11.66
C GLU A 170 12.74 13.94 -13.09
N SER A 171 12.86 12.64 -13.34
CA SER A 171 12.57 12.07 -14.66
C SER A 171 11.08 12.02 -15.00
N TYR A 172 10.23 12.10 -13.97
CA TYR A 172 8.78 12.21 -14.15
C TYR A 172 8.36 13.66 -14.43
N GLU A 173 7.41 13.86 -15.33
CA GLU A 173 6.85 15.17 -15.66
C GLU A 173 6.01 15.74 -14.51
N ASP A 174 5.23 14.85 -13.84
CA ASP A 174 4.42 15.13 -12.66
C ASP A 174 4.46 13.93 -11.69
N PHE A 175 4.09 14.14 -10.43
CA PHE A 175 4.19 13.12 -9.37
C PHE A 175 5.62 12.60 -9.18
N ARG A 176 6.56 13.53 -9.11
CA ARG A 176 7.99 13.28 -8.90
C ARG A 176 8.35 12.78 -7.50
N ASN A 177 7.39 12.86 -6.58
CA ASN A 177 7.50 12.46 -5.18
C ASN A 177 6.85 11.10 -4.90
#